data_38ec15b36e410d28342bdf8dcc1602ab
#
_entry.id   38ec15b36e410d28342bdf8dcc1602ab
#
_cell.length_a   1.000
_cell.length_b   1.000
_cell.length_c   1.000
_cell.angle_alpha   90.00
_cell.angle_beta   90.00
_cell.angle_gamma   90.00
#
_symmetry.space_group_name_H-M   'P 1'
#
loop_
_entity.id
_entity.type
_entity.pdbx_description
1 polymer ?
#
loop_
_entity_poly.entity_id
_entity_poly.type
_entity_poly.pdbx_seq_one_letter_code
_entity_poly.pdbx_strand_id
1 'polypeptide(L)' 'MTNSDELETATICETENYIAYFAKEPDGETTYHLQLNNVTVHFYNEEWEEFLQLVREIIRDADGK' A
#
# COMPACT_ATOMS: atom_id res chain seq x y z
N MET A 1 23.81 -15.54 -1.65
CA MET A 1 23.06 -16.11 -0.68
C MET A 1 21.99 -15.22 -0.19
N THR A 2 20.88 -15.74 -0.16
CA THR A 2 19.77 -14.99 0.22
C THR A 2 19.67 -14.81 1.68
N ASN A 3 19.21 -13.69 2.03
CA ASN A 3 19.08 -13.34 3.36
C ASN A 3 17.65 -13.40 3.76
N SER A 4 17.31 -14.30 4.61
CA SER A 4 15.93 -14.44 5.00
C SER A 4 15.42 -13.23 5.77
N ASP A 5 16.33 -12.35 6.16
CA ASP A 5 15.93 -11.16 6.88
C ASP A 5 15.59 -10.00 5.97
N GLU A 6 15.76 -10.17 4.67
CA GLU A 6 15.48 -9.08 3.76
C GLU A 6 14.00 -8.89 3.59
N LEU A 7 13.61 -7.64 3.48
CA LEU A 7 12.24 -7.32 3.14
C LEU A 7 11.96 -7.70 1.70
N GLU A 8 10.81 -8.28 1.48
CA GLU A 8 10.32 -8.53 0.14
C GLU A 8 9.28 -7.50 -0.18
N THR A 9 9.49 -6.77 -1.24
CA THR A 9 8.54 -5.74 -1.64
C THR A 9 8.00 -6.06 -3.02
N ALA A 10 6.79 -5.62 -3.27
CA ALA A 10 6.18 -5.76 -4.58
C ALA A 10 5.24 -4.61 -4.81
N THR A 11 5.26 -4.09 -6.02
CA THR A 11 4.40 -3.01 -6.40
C THR A 11 2.99 -3.51 -6.62
N ILE A 12 2.02 -2.85 -6.01
CA ILE A 12 0.63 -3.16 -6.24
C ILE A 12 0.17 -2.48 -7.52
N CYS A 13 0.38 -1.18 -7.58
CA CYS A 13 0.08 -0.43 -8.80
C CYS A 13 0.78 0.91 -8.69
N GLU A 14 0.86 1.58 -9.82
CA GLU A 14 1.51 2.88 -9.80
C GLU A 14 0.96 3.73 -10.92
N THR A 15 1.01 5.02 -10.71
CA THR A 15 0.72 6.00 -11.73
C THR A 15 1.99 6.80 -11.95
N GLU A 16 1.85 7.86 -12.72
CA GLU A 16 3.02 8.66 -13.03
C GLU A 16 3.66 9.25 -11.77
N ASN A 17 2.84 9.62 -10.78
CA ASN A 17 3.35 10.31 -9.61
C ASN A 17 3.15 9.55 -8.32
N TYR A 18 2.37 8.48 -8.32
CA TYR A 18 2.02 7.76 -7.10
C TYR A 18 2.33 6.29 -7.26
N ILE A 19 2.66 5.65 -6.17
CA ILE A 19 2.92 4.22 -6.19
C ILE A 19 2.42 3.61 -4.90
N ALA A 20 1.76 2.46 -5.03
CA ALA A 20 1.34 1.68 -3.88
C ALA A 20 2.09 0.35 -3.92
N TYR A 21 2.68 -0.02 -2.81
CA TYR A 21 3.42 -1.28 -2.75
C TYR A 21 3.28 -1.87 -1.37
N PHE A 22 3.64 -3.14 -1.24
CA PHE A 22 3.64 -3.77 0.06
C PHE A 22 5.00 -4.36 0.33
N ALA A 23 5.25 -4.61 1.60
CA ALA A 23 6.50 -5.21 2.04
C ALA A 23 6.17 -6.35 2.99
N LYS A 24 6.81 -7.48 2.77
CA LYS A 24 6.70 -8.61 3.67
C LYS A 24 7.87 -8.58 4.62
N GLU A 25 7.56 -8.48 5.89
CA GLU A 25 8.57 -8.40 6.92
C GLU A 25 9.07 -9.79 7.25
N PRO A 26 10.30 -9.89 7.76
CA PRO A 26 10.82 -11.20 8.12
C PRO A 26 10.00 -11.94 9.16
N ASP A 27 9.26 -11.22 10.00
CA ASP A 27 8.45 -11.85 11.03
C ASP A 27 7.09 -12.30 10.50
N GLY A 28 6.86 -12.17 9.19
CA GLY A 28 5.62 -12.64 8.60
C GLY A 28 4.56 -11.59 8.46
N GLU A 29 4.79 -10.40 8.98
CA GLU A 29 3.83 -9.33 8.85
C GLU A 29 3.95 -8.67 7.49
N THR A 30 2.83 -8.15 7.01
CA THR A 30 2.81 -7.41 5.77
C THR A 30 2.44 -5.98 6.07
N THR A 31 3.21 -5.07 5.51
CA THR A 31 2.91 -3.65 5.61
C THR A 31 2.67 -3.11 4.22
N TYR A 32 1.89 -2.05 4.17
CA TYR A 32 1.51 -1.44 2.90
C TYR A 32 1.96 0.00 2.90
N HIS A 33 2.34 0.48 1.73
CA HIS A 33 2.94 1.80 1.62
C HIS A 33 2.35 2.51 0.43
N LEU A 34 2.05 3.78 0.64
CA LEU A 34 1.48 4.62 -0.40
C LEU A 34 2.41 5.81 -0.54
N GLN A 35 3.11 5.86 -1.65
CA GLN A 35 4.06 6.94 -1.89
C GLN A 35 3.41 7.97 -2.78
N LEU A 36 3.26 9.17 -2.25
CA LEU A 36 2.63 10.27 -2.96
C LEU A 36 3.69 11.36 -3.07
N ASN A 37 3.98 11.78 -4.26
CA ASN A 37 4.94 12.84 -4.47
C ASN A 37 6.07 12.84 -3.44
N ASN A 38 5.89 13.62 -2.37
CA ASN A 38 6.96 13.78 -1.40
C ASN A 38 6.57 13.29 -0.02
N VAL A 39 5.59 12.39 0.07
CA VAL A 39 5.20 11.84 1.35
C VAL A 39 4.88 10.36 1.14
N THR A 40 5.22 9.54 2.14
CA THR A 40 4.89 8.13 2.10
C THR A 40 4.08 7.80 3.33
N VAL A 41 2.95 7.16 3.13
CA VAL A 41 2.06 6.76 4.21
C VAL A 41 2.20 5.25 4.39
N HIS A 42 2.27 4.81 5.62
CA HIS A 42 2.49 3.42 5.95
C HIS A 42 1.26 2.86 6.67
N PHE A 43 0.90 1.63 6.34
CA PHE A 43 -0.28 1.00 6.89
C PHE A 43 0.05 -0.40 7.35
N TYR A 44 -0.54 -0.80 8.46
CA TYR A 44 -0.63 -2.21 8.79
C TYR A 44 -1.83 -2.82 8.06
N ASN A 45 -1.94 -4.13 8.13
CA ASN A 45 -2.92 -4.83 7.32
C ASN A 45 -4.34 -4.33 7.58
N GLU A 46 -4.71 -4.17 8.83
CA GLU A 46 -6.06 -3.72 9.15
C GLU A 46 -6.29 -2.29 8.70
N GLU A 47 -5.29 -1.46 8.88
CA GLU A 47 -5.39 -0.07 8.44
C GLU A 47 -5.50 0.02 6.92
N TRP A 48 -4.78 -0.85 6.23
CA TRP A 48 -4.83 -0.85 4.79
C TRP A 48 -6.21 -1.23 4.28
N GLU A 49 -6.84 -2.20 4.93
CA GLU A 49 -8.17 -2.61 4.50
C GLU A 49 -9.19 -1.51 4.73
N GLU A 50 -9.06 -0.80 5.83
CA GLU A 50 -9.95 0.32 6.08
C GLU A 50 -9.72 1.44 5.07
N PHE A 51 -8.46 1.67 4.72
CA PHE A 51 -8.13 2.67 3.71
C PHE A 51 -8.74 2.31 2.36
N LEU A 52 -8.66 1.04 1.99
CA LEU A 52 -9.25 0.62 0.72
C LEU A 52 -10.76 0.80 0.73
N GLN A 53 -11.39 0.57 1.85
CA GLN A 53 -12.81 0.81 1.92
C GLN A 53 -13.14 2.29 1.73
N LEU A 54 -12.34 3.14 2.33
CA LEU A 54 -12.51 4.57 2.11
C LEU A 54 -12.34 4.93 0.65
N VAL A 55 -11.34 4.37 0.00
CA VAL A 55 -11.08 4.66 -1.39
C VAL A 55 -12.25 4.20 -2.26
N ARG A 56 -12.81 3.03 -1.97
CA ARG A 56 -13.97 2.57 -2.70
C ARG A 56 -15.14 3.53 -2.58
N GLU A 57 -15.34 4.09 -1.41
CA GLU A 57 -16.39 5.05 -1.20
C GLU A 57 -16.13 6.33 -1.99
N ILE A 58 -14.88 6.75 -2.02
CA ILE A 58 -14.52 7.94 -2.79
C ILE A 58 -14.80 7.73 -4.26
N ILE A 59 -14.39 6.57 -4.78
CA ILE A 59 -14.58 6.28 -6.19
C ILE A 59 -16.06 6.20 -6.52
N ARG A 60 -16.83 5.54 -5.66
CA ARG A 60 -18.26 5.40 -5.91
C ARG A 60 -18.93 6.74 -5.92
N ASP A 61 -18.56 7.62 -5.00
CA ASP A 61 -19.17 8.94 -4.94
C ASP A 61 -18.80 9.75 -6.17
N ALA A 62 -17.56 9.65 -6.60
CA ALA A 62 -17.14 10.39 -7.79
C ALA A 62 -17.85 9.90 -9.02
N ASP A 63 -18.05 8.58 -9.13
CA ASP A 63 -18.71 8.00 -10.28
C ASP A 63 -20.21 8.28 -10.26
N GLY A 64 -20.76 8.48 -9.09
CA GLY A 64 -22.18 8.69 -8.98
C GLY A 64 -22.63 10.10 -9.36
N LYS A 65 -21.70 10.96 -9.65
CA LYS A 65 -22.04 12.33 -10.00
C LYS A 65 -22.44 12.54 -11.45
#